data_0562bbcdc9ace995ee4a73c69afa06f9
#
_entry.id   0562bbcdc9ace995ee4a73c69afa06f9
#
_cell.length_a   1.000
_cell.length_b   1.000
_cell.length_c   1.000
_cell.angle_alpha   90.00
_cell.angle_beta   90.00
_cell.angle_gamma   90.00
#
_symmetry.space_group_name_H-M   'P 1'
#
loop_
_entity.id
_entity.type
_entity.pdbx_description
1 polymer ?
#
loop_
_entity_poly.entity_id
_entity_poly.type
_entity_poly.pdbx_seq_one_letter_code
_entity_poly.pdbx_strand_id
1 'polypeptide(L)'
;MSEKVSLHRSMIMLLLVGACALCACASKPEKPAGEQGMALGGTEGSGATNANASGGSGDDEAAGPQAGLLAKRTVYFDFDSSEIKGEGTDIVAAHAKYLAANPGTRVRLEGHTDERGSREYNIGLGERRAQAVRRALLLQGAADAQISTVSYGEERPAVPGHDEAAWAKNRRVEIVYLAAGPAPKP
;
A
#
# COMPACT_ATOMS: atom_id res chain seq x y z
N MET A 1 24.65 -0.64 -51.37
CA MET A 1 25.10 0.46 -50.50
C MET A 1 24.48 0.25 -49.12
N SER A 2 24.94 -0.72 -48.33
CA SER A 2 24.36 -1.06 -47.04
C SER A 2 25.33 -1.90 -46.21
N GLU A 3 26.50 -1.37 -45.84
CA GLU A 3 27.47 -2.13 -45.02
C GLU A 3 28.42 -1.27 -44.16
N LYS A 4 28.12 -0.06 -43.84
CA LYS A 4 29.04 0.82 -43.08
C LYS A 4 28.53 1.42 -41.78
N VAL A 5 27.47 0.91 -41.16
CA VAL A 5 26.95 1.48 -39.88
C VAL A 5 27.09 0.54 -38.67
N SER A 6 27.69 -0.68 -38.85
CA SER A 6 27.75 -1.68 -37.76
C SER A 6 29.07 -1.73 -36.98
N LEU A 7 29.99 -0.80 -37.12
CA LEU A 7 31.35 -0.93 -36.53
C LEU A 7 31.69 0.10 -35.45
N HIS A 8 30.78 0.93 -34.99
CA HIS A 8 31.08 1.99 -34.01
C HIS A 8 30.44 1.81 -32.62
N ARG A 9 29.83 0.67 -32.32
CA ARG A 9 29.17 0.41 -31.01
C ARG A 9 29.90 -0.60 -30.09
N SER A 10 31.13 -1.03 -30.45
CA SER A 10 31.81 -2.12 -29.70
C SER A 10 33.09 -1.71 -28.99
N MET A 11 33.41 -0.44 -28.80
CA MET A 11 34.72 -0.03 -28.29
C MET A 11 34.67 1.04 -27.19
N ILE A 12 33.69 1.03 -26.30
CA ILE A 12 33.72 1.79 -25.04
C ILE A 12 33.21 0.88 -23.91
N MET A 13 33.99 -0.13 -23.60
CA MET A 13 33.84 -0.91 -22.39
C MET A 13 35.16 -1.54 -21.98
N LEU A 14 36.11 -0.71 -21.61
CA LEU A 14 37.27 -1.16 -20.82
C LEU A 14 37.88 0.04 -20.10
N LEU A 15 38.17 -0.11 -18.82
CA LEU A 15 38.85 0.79 -17.88
C LEU A 15 37.95 1.57 -16.93
N LEU A 16 37.69 0.96 -15.78
CA LEU A 16 37.88 1.57 -14.46
C LEU A 16 37.73 0.47 -13.37
N VAL A 17 38.81 -0.29 -13.21
CA VAL A 17 39.11 -1.01 -11.98
C VAL A 17 39.84 0.00 -11.08
N GLY A 18 39.17 0.44 -10.03
CA GLY A 18 39.72 1.36 -9.04
C GLY A 18 39.30 0.86 -7.65
N ALA A 19 40.30 0.35 -6.95
CA ALA A 19 40.25 -0.12 -5.57
C ALA A 19 39.70 0.95 -4.61
N CYS A 20 38.83 0.56 -3.68
CA CYS A 20 38.66 1.26 -2.41
C CYS A 20 38.53 0.26 -1.27
N ALA A 21 39.49 0.45 -0.37
CA ALA A 21 39.88 -0.36 0.76
C ALA A 21 38.79 -0.41 1.86
N LEU A 22 38.79 -1.54 2.51
CA LEU A 22 38.37 -1.88 3.89
C LEU A 22 38.25 -0.69 4.86
N CYS A 23 37.03 -0.54 5.43
CA CYS A 23 36.88 0.01 6.76
C CYS A 23 35.93 -0.89 7.54
N ALA A 24 36.50 -1.88 8.21
CA ALA A 24 35.84 -2.71 9.21
C ALA A 24 35.79 -1.90 10.53
N CYS A 25 34.60 -1.49 10.93
CA CYS A 25 34.34 -1.09 12.31
C CYS A 25 33.34 -2.08 12.91
N ALA A 26 33.91 -3.05 13.64
CA ALA A 26 33.20 -3.90 14.57
C ALA A 26 32.78 -3.08 15.78
N SER A 27 31.50 -2.89 16.01
CA SER A 27 30.94 -2.41 17.26
C SER A 27 30.18 -3.55 17.95
N LYS A 28 30.76 -4.00 19.04
CA LYS A 28 30.27 -5.02 19.97
C LYS A 28 29.10 -4.44 20.79
N PRO A 29 28.00 -5.14 21.03
CA PRO A 29 26.99 -4.67 21.96
C PRO A 29 27.41 -5.00 23.39
N GLU A 30 27.58 -4.00 24.21
CA GLU A 30 27.68 -4.12 25.66
C GLU A 30 26.28 -4.11 26.29
N LYS A 31 26.05 -5.10 27.15
CA LYS A 31 24.90 -5.25 28.02
C LYS A 31 25.25 -4.56 29.36
N PRO A 32 24.42 -3.67 29.90
CA PRO A 32 24.46 -3.39 31.33
C PRO A 32 23.39 -4.15 32.08
N ALA A 33 23.87 -4.93 33.06
CA ALA A 33 23.07 -5.38 34.20
C ALA A 33 23.18 -4.31 35.30
N GLY A 34 22.12 -4.12 36.07
CA GLY A 34 22.17 -3.33 37.29
C GLY A 34 20.81 -2.86 37.76
N GLU A 35 20.24 -3.63 38.69
CA GLU A 35 19.10 -3.33 39.56
C GLU A 35 19.27 -2.03 40.36
N GLN A 36 18.16 -1.40 40.69
CA GLN A 36 17.63 -0.99 42.03
C GLN A 36 16.75 0.24 41.82
N GLY A 37 15.53 0.20 42.03
CA GLY A 37 14.59 0.31 43.10
C GLY A 37 14.52 1.72 43.67
N MET A 38 13.34 2.35 43.53
CA MET A 38 12.54 3.02 44.57
C MET A 38 11.54 4.01 43.96
N ALA A 39 10.38 3.76 44.18
CA ALA A 39 9.11 4.33 44.65
C ALA A 39 8.89 5.86 44.58
N LEU A 40 7.64 6.16 44.22
CA LEU A 40 6.74 7.26 44.60
C LEU A 40 6.95 8.63 43.97
N GLY A 41 5.86 9.08 43.34
CA GLY A 41 5.56 10.49 43.08
C GLY A 41 4.63 10.67 41.90
N GLY A 42 3.31 10.64 42.14
CA GLY A 42 2.32 11.00 41.16
C GLY A 42 2.39 12.49 40.83
N THR A 43 2.10 12.84 39.59
CA THR A 43 1.46 14.11 39.26
C THR A 43 0.72 13.91 37.92
N GLU A 44 -0.54 14.23 37.96
CA GLU A 44 -1.46 14.34 36.83
C GLU A 44 -0.94 15.35 35.82
N GLY A 45 -1.23 15.09 34.56
CA GLY A 45 -0.97 16.09 33.53
C GLY A 45 -1.23 15.61 32.10
N SER A 46 -2.49 15.47 31.76
CA SER A 46 -3.11 16.06 30.56
C SER A 46 -2.63 15.63 29.18
N GLY A 47 -3.52 14.96 28.48
CA GLY A 47 -3.81 15.34 27.10
C GLY A 47 -3.03 14.66 26.00
N ALA A 48 -3.00 13.34 25.95
CA ALA A 48 -2.95 12.68 24.67
C ALA A 48 -4.37 12.74 24.08
N THR A 49 -4.62 13.72 23.23
CA THR A 49 -5.78 13.73 22.35
C THR A 49 -5.65 12.51 21.45
N ASN A 50 -6.28 11.44 21.87
CA ASN A 50 -6.58 10.31 21.03
C ASN A 50 -7.45 10.85 19.88
N ALA A 51 -6.84 11.14 18.76
CA ALA A 51 -7.56 11.33 17.52
C ALA A 51 -8.22 9.99 17.23
N ASN A 52 -9.41 9.81 17.81
CA ASN A 52 -10.36 8.79 17.44
C ASN A 52 -10.66 9.01 15.96
N ALA A 53 -9.94 8.30 15.09
CA ALA A 53 -10.36 8.11 13.72
C ALA A 53 -11.64 7.27 13.79
N SER A 54 -12.75 7.96 14.10
CA SER A 54 -14.09 7.45 13.93
C SER A 54 -14.19 6.99 12.50
N GLY A 55 -14.27 5.67 12.32
CA GLY A 55 -14.51 5.06 11.03
C GLY A 55 -15.74 5.68 10.41
N GLY A 56 -15.52 6.54 9.42
CA GLY A 56 -16.56 7.00 8.52
C GLY A 56 -17.11 5.79 7.80
N SER A 57 -18.22 5.28 8.30
CA SER A 57 -18.99 4.23 7.68
C SER A 57 -19.74 4.83 6.49
N GLY A 58 -19.62 4.21 5.32
CA GLY A 58 -20.71 3.97 4.36
C GLY A 58 -21.33 5.12 3.59
N ASP A 59 -21.37 6.34 4.11
CA ASP A 59 -22.22 7.41 3.58
C ASP A 59 -21.58 8.21 2.43
N ASP A 60 -20.28 8.03 2.19
CA ASP A 60 -19.53 8.71 1.12
C ASP A 60 -19.26 7.82 -0.10
N GLU A 61 -19.82 6.60 -0.14
CA GLU A 61 -19.57 5.66 -1.24
C GLU A 61 -20.45 5.96 -2.45
N ALA A 62 -19.83 6.15 -3.62
CA ALA A 62 -20.52 6.33 -4.88
C ALA A 62 -20.66 5.01 -5.65
N ALA A 63 -21.71 4.90 -6.46
CA ALA A 63 -21.93 3.71 -7.28
C ALA A 63 -20.78 3.39 -8.26
N GLY A 64 -19.94 4.36 -8.66
CA GLY A 64 -18.82 4.16 -9.56
C GLY A 64 -19.18 3.45 -10.88
N PRO A 65 -18.21 3.19 -11.78
CA PRO A 65 -18.46 2.50 -13.05
C PRO A 65 -18.76 1.01 -12.83
N GLN A 66 -19.67 0.43 -13.64
CA GLN A 66 -20.19 -0.94 -13.50
C GLN A 66 -19.88 -1.85 -14.71
N ALA A 67 -19.09 -1.40 -15.69
CA ALA A 67 -18.90 -2.14 -16.93
C ALA A 67 -17.56 -2.90 -16.97
N GLY A 68 -17.58 -4.17 -17.37
CA GLY A 68 -16.39 -4.97 -17.61
C GLY A 68 -15.49 -5.09 -16.38
N LEU A 69 -14.18 -4.82 -16.53
CA LEU A 69 -13.21 -4.86 -15.44
C LEU A 69 -13.45 -3.77 -14.37
N LEU A 70 -14.15 -2.69 -14.72
CA LEU A 70 -14.49 -1.65 -13.76
C LEU A 70 -15.57 -2.07 -12.76
N ALA A 71 -16.35 -3.13 -13.05
CA ALA A 71 -17.25 -3.74 -12.08
C ALA A 71 -16.50 -4.56 -11.02
N LYS A 72 -15.27 -4.99 -11.34
CA LYS A 72 -14.40 -5.73 -10.41
C LYS A 72 -13.59 -4.72 -9.60
N ARG A 73 -13.89 -4.58 -8.33
CA ARG A 73 -13.29 -3.58 -7.46
C ARG A 73 -12.37 -4.17 -6.40
N THR A 74 -12.10 -5.48 -6.50
CA THR A 74 -11.29 -6.20 -5.51
C THR A 74 -10.04 -6.76 -6.17
N VAL A 75 -8.89 -6.45 -5.58
CA VAL A 75 -7.57 -7.01 -5.93
C VAL A 75 -7.15 -7.95 -4.83
N TYR A 76 -6.89 -9.21 -5.16
CA TYR A 76 -6.49 -10.25 -4.21
C TYR A 76 -4.97 -10.41 -4.15
N PHE A 77 -4.49 -10.91 -3.01
CA PHE A 77 -3.07 -11.07 -2.72
C PHE A 77 -2.75 -12.46 -2.17
N ASP A 78 -1.53 -12.91 -2.44
CA ASP A 78 -0.99 -14.10 -1.81
C ASP A 78 -0.75 -13.90 -0.30
N PHE A 79 -0.55 -15.01 0.40
CA PHE A 79 -0.19 -14.97 1.81
C PHE A 79 1.09 -14.17 2.01
N ASP A 80 1.08 -13.29 3.02
CA ASP A 80 2.20 -12.42 3.40
C ASP A 80 2.82 -11.61 2.24
N SER A 81 2.02 -11.31 1.22
CA SER A 81 2.46 -10.59 0.03
C SER A 81 1.65 -9.31 -0.20
N SER A 82 2.30 -8.31 -0.79
CA SER A 82 1.69 -7.08 -1.33
C SER A 82 1.95 -6.93 -2.84
N GLU A 83 2.35 -8.00 -3.51
CA GLU A 83 2.56 -8.02 -4.96
C GLU A 83 1.23 -8.18 -5.70
N ILE A 84 0.97 -7.30 -6.67
CA ILE A 84 -0.22 -7.40 -7.53
C ILE A 84 0.08 -8.37 -8.66
N LYS A 85 -0.75 -9.42 -8.82
CA LYS A 85 -0.57 -10.47 -9.81
C LYS A 85 -1.83 -10.75 -10.62
N GLY A 86 -1.63 -11.41 -11.76
CA GLY A 86 -2.72 -11.94 -12.58
C GLY A 86 -3.78 -10.90 -12.89
N GLU A 87 -5.04 -11.26 -12.71
CA GLU A 87 -6.20 -10.41 -12.98
C GLU A 87 -6.18 -9.08 -12.21
N GLY A 88 -5.53 -9.04 -11.04
CA GLY A 88 -5.38 -7.79 -10.27
C GLY A 88 -4.68 -6.69 -11.05
N THR A 89 -3.71 -7.03 -11.89
CA THR A 89 -3.02 -6.08 -12.76
C THR A 89 -3.96 -5.46 -13.78
N ASP A 90 -4.82 -6.28 -14.41
CA ASP A 90 -5.78 -5.83 -15.42
C ASP A 90 -6.88 -4.96 -14.79
N ILE A 91 -7.36 -5.32 -13.60
CA ILE A 91 -8.32 -4.54 -12.83
C ILE A 91 -7.73 -3.16 -12.53
N VAL A 92 -6.51 -3.10 -11.97
CA VAL A 92 -5.85 -1.82 -11.65
C VAL A 92 -5.65 -0.98 -12.90
N ALA A 93 -5.25 -1.59 -14.03
CA ALA A 93 -5.09 -0.88 -15.30
C ALA A 93 -6.40 -0.25 -15.81
N ALA A 94 -7.51 -0.98 -15.71
CA ALA A 94 -8.82 -0.46 -16.10
C ALA A 94 -9.24 0.74 -15.23
N HIS A 95 -9.07 0.63 -13.90
CA HIS A 95 -9.40 1.71 -12.97
C HIS A 95 -8.49 2.93 -13.15
N ALA A 96 -7.19 2.73 -13.39
CA ALA A 96 -6.26 3.83 -13.66
C ALA A 96 -6.67 4.63 -14.90
N LYS A 97 -6.98 3.92 -16.00
CA LYS A 97 -7.47 4.55 -17.23
C LYS A 97 -8.77 5.34 -17.02
N TYR A 98 -9.68 4.78 -16.23
CA TYR A 98 -10.93 5.47 -15.89
C TYR A 98 -10.67 6.73 -15.07
N LEU A 99 -9.82 6.66 -14.02
CA LEU A 99 -9.46 7.80 -13.18
C LEU A 99 -8.77 8.90 -13.99
N ALA A 100 -7.83 8.56 -14.88
CA ALA A 100 -7.16 9.50 -15.75
C ALA A 100 -8.13 10.24 -16.68
N ALA A 101 -9.17 9.56 -17.17
CA ALA A 101 -10.21 10.16 -18.02
C ALA A 101 -11.25 10.97 -17.21
N ASN A 102 -11.34 10.81 -15.90
CA ASN A 102 -12.34 11.42 -15.02
C ASN A 102 -11.69 12.13 -13.82
N PRO A 103 -11.08 13.32 -13.99
CA PRO A 103 -10.30 14.00 -12.95
C PRO A 103 -11.08 14.34 -11.66
N GLY A 104 -12.41 14.45 -11.74
CA GLY A 104 -13.28 14.71 -10.60
C GLY A 104 -13.60 13.47 -9.74
N THR A 105 -13.27 12.28 -10.23
CA THR A 105 -13.53 11.03 -9.53
C THR A 105 -12.45 10.78 -8.48
N ARG A 106 -12.87 10.31 -7.30
CA ARG A 106 -11.98 9.93 -6.20
C ARG A 106 -12.23 8.50 -5.77
N VAL A 107 -11.17 7.85 -5.32
CA VAL A 107 -11.23 6.49 -4.76
C VAL A 107 -10.50 6.41 -3.43
N ARG A 108 -10.99 5.53 -2.57
CA ARG A 108 -10.31 5.06 -1.37
C ARG A 108 -9.92 3.60 -1.56
N LEU A 109 -8.67 3.29 -1.32
CA LEU A 109 -8.12 1.94 -1.36
C LEU A 109 -8.11 1.38 0.05
N GLU A 110 -8.90 0.35 0.29
CA GLU A 110 -9.08 -0.28 1.59
C GLU A 110 -8.28 -1.59 1.63
N GLY A 111 -7.22 -1.61 2.45
CA GLY A 111 -6.33 -2.77 2.58
C GLY A 111 -6.76 -3.71 3.68
N HIS A 112 -6.82 -5.00 3.37
CA HIS A 112 -7.24 -6.07 4.26
C HIS A 112 -6.26 -7.24 4.28
N THR A 113 -6.29 -7.99 5.37
CA THR A 113 -5.50 -9.21 5.56
C THR A 113 -6.40 -10.35 6.03
N ASP A 114 -5.87 -11.55 6.03
CA ASP A 114 -6.41 -12.64 6.84
C ASP A 114 -6.02 -12.44 8.32
N GLU A 115 -6.55 -13.27 9.21
CA GLU A 115 -6.40 -13.16 10.66
C GLU A 115 -5.05 -13.64 11.21
N ARG A 116 -4.18 -14.20 10.36
CA ARG A 116 -2.89 -14.75 10.81
C ARG A 116 -1.86 -13.64 11.03
N GLY A 117 -1.28 -13.62 12.22
CA GLY A 117 -0.31 -12.61 12.62
C GLY A 117 -0.79 -11.75 13.78
N SER A 118 -0.03 -10.71 14.13
CA SER A 118 -0.49 -9.72 15.10
C SER A 118 -1.33 -8.63 14.41
N ARG A 119 -2.19 -8.01 15.19
CA ARG A 119 -3.03 -6.90 14.72
C ARG A 119 -2.19 -5.79 14.09
N GLU A 120 -1.10 -5.39 14.73
CA GLU A 120 -0.20 -4.32 14.25
C GLU A 120 0.47 -4.72 12.93
N TYR A 121 0.91 -5.98 12.84
CA TYR A 121 1.47 -6.53 11.61
C TYR A 121 0.45 -6.48 10.46
N ASN A 122 -0.78 -6.90 10.71
CA ASN A 122 -1.86 -6.96 9.74
C ASN A 122 -2.31 -5.57 9.27
N ILE A 123 -2.37 -4.58 10.15
CA ILE A 123 -2.56 -3.17 9.75
C ILE A 123 -1.44 -2.72 8.81
N GLY A 124 -0.18 -3.00 9.15
CA GLY A 124 0.96 -2.66 8.30
C GLY A 124 0.95 -3.38 6.95
N LEU A 125 0.55 -4.67 6.91
CA LEU A 125 0.45 -5.43 5.66
C LEU A 125 -0.69 -4.92 4.78
N GLY A 126 -1.87 -4.62 5.35
CA GLY A 126 -2.99 -4.03 4.63
C GLY A 126 -2.62 -2.68 4.01
N GLU A 127 -1.89 -1.83 4.75
CA GLU A 127 -1.39 -0.56 4.21
C GLU A 127 -0.39 -0.78 3.06
N ARG A 128 0.56 -1.72 3.18
CA ARG A 128 1.50 -2.03 2.09
C ARG A 128 0.77 -2.48 0.82
N ARG A 129 -0.31 -3.26 0.94
CA ARG A 129 -1.17 -3.68 -0.19
C ARG A 129 -1.88 -2.50 -0.83
N ALA A 130 -2.53 -1.65 -0.04
CA ALA A 130 -3.19 -0.44 -0.52
C ALA A 130 -2.21 0.49 -1.24
N GLN A 131 -1.01 0.69 -0.69
CA GLN A 131 0.05 1.48 -1.31
C GLN A 131 0.61 0.85 -2.60
N ALA A 132 0.63 -0.48 -2.72
CA ALA A 132 1.01 -1.16 -3.97
C ALA A 132 0.00 -0.86 -5.09
N VAL A 133 -1.30 -0.95 -4.79
CA VAL A 133 -2.36 -0.58 -5.75
C VAL A 133 -2.29 0.91 -6.10
N ARG A 134 -2.11 1.80 -5.10
CA ARG A 134 -1.95 3.24 -5.34
C ARG A 134 -0.80 3.54 -6.29
N ARG A 135 0.39 2.98 -6.05
CA ARG A 135 1.53 3.17 -6.95
C ARG A 135 1.24 2.70 -8.37
N ALA A 136 0.56 1.56 -8.52
CA ALA A 136 0.21 1.03 -9.83
C ALA A 136 -0.79 1.92 -10.58
N LEU A 137 -1.78 2.52 -9.89
CA LEU A 137 -2.72 3.49 -10.45
C LEU A 137 -2.00 4.77 -10.90
N LEU A 138 -1.10 5.32 -10.07
CA LEU A 138 -0.33 6.52 -10.39
C LEU A 138 0.57 6.32 -11.61
N LEU A 139 1.28 5.18 -11.68
CA LEU A 139 2.14 4.83 -12.81
C LEU A 139 1.38 4.75 -14.14
N GLN A 140 0.08 4.50 -14.10
CA GLN A 140 -0.80 4.40 -15.26
C GLN A 140 -1.64 5.65 -15.50
N GLY A 141 -1.31 6.77 -14.84
CA GLY A 141 -1.84 8.10 -15.16
C GLY A 141 -2.97 8.62 -14.27
N ALA A 142 -3.37 7.89 -13.22
CA ALA A 142 -4.27 8.46 -12.22
C ALA A 142 -3.55 9.57 -11.42
N ALA A 143 -4.28 10.62 -11.03
CA ALA A 143 -3.70 11.70 -10.24
C ALA A 143 -3.69 11.36 -8.74
N ASP A 144 -2.66 11.81 -8.06
CA ASP A 144 -2.48 11.57 -6.62
C ASP A 144 -3.65 12.07 -5.77
N ALA A 145 -4.18 13.23 -6.10
CA ALA A 145 -5.32 13.84 -5.42
C ALA A 145 -6.63 13.02 -5.54
N GLN A 146 -6.68 12.04 -6.44
CA GLN A 146 -7.83 11.16 -6.62
C GLN A 146 -7.82 9.94 -5.69
N ILE A 147 -6.68 9.64 -5.03
CA ILE A 147 -6.47 8.34 -4.38
C ILE A 147 -6.12 8.55 -2.92
N SER A 148 -6.90 7.95 -2.03
CA SER A 148 -6.59 7.82 -0.61
C SER A 148 -6.40 6.34 -0.25
N THR A 149 -5.67 6.05 0.83
CA THR A 149 -5.47 4.69 1.35
C THR A 149 -5.91 4.61 2.80
N VAL A 150 -6.41 3.44 3.18
CA VAL A 150 -6.68 3.07 4.56
C VAL A 150 -6.43 1.58 4.73
N SER A 151 -5.95 1.18 5.89
CA SER A 151 -5.82 -0.24 6.24
C SER A 151 -6.76 -0.59 7.39
N TYR A 152 -7.51 -1.65 7.21
CA TYR A 152 -8.30 -2.28 8.26
C TYR A 152 -7.62 -3.55 8.81
N GLY A 153 -6.50 -3.97 8.20
CA GLY A 153 -5.88 -5.23 8.57
C GLY A 153 -6.87 -6.39 8.53
N GLU A 154 -6.97 -7.14 9.63
CA GLU A 154 -7.89 -8.27 9.80
C GLU A 154 -9.29 -7.88 10.32
N GLU A 155 -9.51 -6.62 10.70
CA GLU A 155 -10.71 -6.19 11.44
C GLU A 155 -12.00 -6.19 10.61
N ARG A 156 -11.90 -6.25 9.27
CA ARG A 156 -13.05 -6.28 8.36
C ARG A 156 -12.93 -7.46 7.38
N PRO A 157 -13.18 -8.68 7.81
CA PRO A 157 -13.15 -9.84 6.93
C PRO A 157 -14.31 -9.78 5.93
N ALA A 158 -14.03 -10.11 4.65
CA ALA A 158 -15.07 -10.27 3.64
C ALA A 158 -15.86 -11.57 3.83
N VAL A 159 -15.18 -12.60 4.33
CA VAL A 159 -15.77 -13.91 4.59
C VAL A 159 -15.31 -14.39 5.96
N PRO A 160 -16.24 -14.77 6.83
CA PRO A 160 -15.90 -15.42 8.09
C PRO A 160 -15.35 -16.83 7.82
N GLY A 161 -14.42 -17.29 8.66
CA GLY A 161 -13.84 -18.62 8.56
C GLY A 161 -12.35 -18.62 8.84
N HIS A 162 -11.83 -19.80 9.23
CA HIS A 162 -10.45 -20.03 9.66
C HIS A 162 -9.76 -21.05 8.75
N ASP A 163 -10.05 -20.99 7.44
CA ASP A 163 -9.48 -21.85 6.43
C ASP A 163 -8.90 -21.04 5.25
N GLU A 164 -8.14 -21.71 4.37
CA GLU A 164 -7.49 -21.04 3.24
C GLU A 164 -8.52 -20.45 2.27
N ALA A 165 -9.71 -21.02 2.15
CA ALA A 165 -10.75 -20.49 1.25
C ALA A 165 -11.30 -19.14 1.74
N ALA A 166 -11.48 -18.98 3.05
CA ALA A 166 -11.85 -17.71 3.69
C ALA A 166 -10.67 -16.74 3.67
N TRP A 167 -9.48 -17.18 4.05
CA TRP A 167 -8.26 -16.33 4.09
C TRP A 167 -7.92 -15.75 2.73
N ALA A 168 -8.00 -16.54 1.66
CA ALA A 168 -7.75 -16.06 0.30
C ALA A 168 -8.68 -14.92 -0.12
N LYS A 169 -9.94 -14.91 0.34
CA LYS A 169 -10.90 -13.83 0.09
C LYS A 169 -10.67 -12.61 0.99
N ASN A 170 -10.09 -12.82 2.16
CA ASN A 170 -9.80 -11.75 3.11
C ASN A 170 -8.52 -10.97 2.72
N ARG A 171 -7.53 -11.62 2.08
CA ARG A 171 -6.31 -10.97 1.57
C ARG A 171 -6.61 -10.13 0.33
N ARG A 172 -7.10 -8.91 0.53
CA ARG A 172 -7.58 -8.07 -0.58
C ARG A 172 -7.32 -6.59 -0.39
N VAL A 173 -7.44 -5.85 -1.49
CA VAL A 173 -7.65 -4.39 -1.49
C VAL A 173 -8.95 -4.12 -2.23
N GLU A 174 -9.80 -3.33 -1.64
CA GLU A 174 -11.05 -2.85 -2.26
C GLU A 174 -10.83 -1.43 -2.82
N ILE A 175 -11.36 -1.20 -4.03
CA ILE A 175 -11.34 0.10 -4.70
C ILE A 175 -12.72 0.73 -4.52
N VAL A 176 -12.85 1.58 -3.52
CA VAL A 176 -14.11 2.23 -3.15
C VAL A 176 -14.18 3.59 -3.84
N TYR A 177 -15.19 3.79 -4.69
CA TYR A 177 -15.47 5.08 -5.30
C TYR A 177 -16.17 5.99 -4.30
N LEU A 178 -15.68 7.21 -4.18
CA LEU A 178 -16.24 8.19 -3.25
C LEU A 178 -17.23 9.10 -3.98
N ALA A 179 -18.29 9.50 -3.30
CA ALA A 179 -19.17 10.54 -3.79
C ALA A 179 -18.37 11.81 -4.08
N ALA A 180 -18.71 12.53 -5.12
CA ALA A 180 -18.09 13.81 -5.41
C ALA A 180 -18.32 14.74 -4.21
N GLY A 181 -17.24 15.01 -3.47
CA GLY A 181 -17.30 16.02 -2.42
C GLY A 181 -17.70 17.38 -3.00
N PRO A 182 -18.23 18.30 -2.20
CA PRO A 182 -18.53 19.64 -2.68
C PRO A 182 -17.28 20.23 -3.32
N ALA A 183 -17.45 20.79 -4.52
CA ALA A 183 -16.36 21.47 -5.23
C ALA A 183 -15.71 22.50 -4.28
N PRO A 184 -14.36 22.62 -4.27
CA PRO A 184 -13.72 23.69 -3.50
C PRO A 184 -14.37 25.00 -3.90
N LYS A 185 -14.89 25.75 -2.91
CA LYS A 185 -15.42 27.10 -3.16
C LYS A 185 -14.29 27.95 -3.76
N PRO A 186 -14.59 28.74 -4.80
CA PRO A 186 -13.63 29.64 -5.40
C PRO A 186 -13.12 30.67 -4.41
#